data_917fe13424cf60ae65f111813cfa8949
#
_entry.id   917fe13424cf60ae65f111813cfa8949
#
_cell.length_a   1.000
_cell.length_b   1.000
_cell.length_c   1.000
_cell.angle_alpha   90.00
_cell.angle_beta   90.00
_cell.angle_gamma   90.00
#
_symmetry.space_group_name_H-M   'P 1'
#
loop_
_entity.id
_entity.type
_entity.pdbx_description
1 polymer ?
#
loop_
_entity_poly.entity_id
_entity_poly.type
_entity_poly.pdbx_seq_one_letter_code
_entity_poly.pdbx_strand_id
1 'polypeptide(L)'
;MKVDKRLVILLFFWCSQITVAQNSVESFLKPSDTLNQKRLKTLVISEVAIGSATLIGLNQIWYADYSRSNFHFINDNAEWLQMDKAGHVFSSYHLGYFGANALKWSGASRNSQLIYGSTLGLAFLTAVEVFDGYSANWGASWGDIAANVSGTALYVSQELLWKEQRIVPKFSFHKTPYASARPNILGSSVPEQILKDYNGQTYWLSANIFSFAKSSRIPKWLNVAVGYGAEGMITGSDEFVNAIFLPESKRYRQFYLSLDVDLTKIETKSHFVKTLLTVFNSIKIPAPTFEIKGSGRTKFHFLYF
;
A
#
# COMPACT_ATOMS: atom_id res chain seq x y z
N MET A 1 52.40 -12.16 7.80
CA MET A 1 51.40 -12.09 6.69
C MET A 1 51.55 -10.75 6.03
N LYS A 2 52.21 -10.64 4.86
CA LYS A 2 52.34 -9.34 4.15
C LYS A 2 51.00 -9.06 3.44
N VAL A 3 50.31 -8.03 3.87
CA VAL A 3 49.09 -7.57 3.19
C VAL A 3 49.49 -7.04 1.80
N ASP A 4 48.88 -7.57 0.74
CA ASP A 4 49.16 -7.15 -0.63
C ASP A 4 48.69 -5.69 -0.82
N LYS A 5 49.63 -4.80 -1.07
CA LYS A 5 49.38 -3.35 -1.28
C LYS A 5 48.33 -3.09 -2.37
N ARG A 6 48.25 -3.99 -3.36
CA ARG A 6 47.24 -3.88 -4.45
C ARG A 6 45.83 -4.12 -3.95
N LEU A 7 45.65 -5.05 -3.00
CA LEU A 7 44.34 -5.31 -2.38
C LEU A 7 43.87 -4.14 -1.55
N VAL A 8 44.78 -3.46 -0.83
CA VAL A 8 44.48 -2.26 -0.04
C VAL A 8 44.08 -1.09 -0.94
N ILE A 9 44.77 -0.90 -2.07
CA ILE A 9 44.45 0.15 -3.06
C ILE A 9 43.09 -0.11 -3.71
N LEU A 10 42.77 -1.36 -4.08
CA LEU A 10 41.49 -1.75 -4.64
C LEU A 10 40.35 -1.55 -3.64
N LEU A 11 40.53 -1.90 -2.38
CA LEU A 11 39.56 -1.66 -1.31
C LEU A 11 39.36 -0.15 -1.08
N PHE A 12 40.44 0.64 -1.08
CA PHE A 12 40.33 2.10 -0.94
C PHE A 12 39.60 2.75 -2.12
N PHE A 13 39.84 2.28 -3.33
CA PHE A 13 39.15 2.75 -4.54
C PHE A 13 37.66 2.36 -4.50
N TRP A 14 37.34 1.15 -4.07
CA TRP A 14 35.94 0.70 -3.88
C TRP A 14 35.23 1.51 -2.79
N CYS A 15 35.85 1.74 -1.65
CA CYS A 15 35.29 2.57 -0.57
C CYS A 15 35.07 4.02 -1.03
N SER A 16 35.98 4.60 -1.83
CA SER A 16 35.81 5.96 -2.36
C SER A 16 34.63 6.06 -3.35
N GLN A 17 34.44 5.04 -4.21
CA GLN A 17 33.29 5.01 -5.14
C GLN A 17 31.95 4.89 -4.38
N ILE A 18 31.90 4.08 -3.33
CA ILE A 18 30.71 3.96 -2.48
C ILE A 18 30.38 5.29 -1.81
N THR A 19 31.38 6.02 -1.30
CA THR A 19 31.18 7.32 -0.62
C THR A 19 30.68 8.39 -1.59
N VAL A 20 31.21 8.45 -2.82
CA VAL A 20 30.77 9.38 -3.88
C VAL A 20 29.34 9.05 -4.31
N ALA A 21 29.02 7.78 -4.53
CA ALA A 21 27.66 7.33 -4.88
C ALA A 21 26.66 7.67 -3.77
N GLN A 22 27.03 7.45 -2.52
CA GLN A 22 26.19 7.76 -1.36
C GLN A 22 25.88 9.26 -1.26
N ASN A 23 26.89 10.14 -1.42
CA ASN A 23 26.69 11.59 -1.42
C ASN A 23 25.80 12.07 -2.58
N SER A 24 25.91 11.44 -3.73
CA SER A 24 25.05 11.73 -4.89
C SER A 24 23.59 11.38 -4.62
N VAL A 25 23.32 10.19 -4.04
CA VAL A 25 21.97 9.72 -3.69
C VAL A 25 21.36 10.62 -2.59
N GLU A 26 22.12 10.94 -1.54
CA GLU A 26 21.66 11.83 -0.46
C GLU A 26 21.27 13.22 -1.01
N SER A 27 22.09 13.82 -1.87
CA SER A 27 21.79 15.12 -2.45
C SER A 27 20.59 15.07 -3.43
N PHE A 28 20.41 13.97 -4.15
CA PHE A 28 19.27 13.76 -5.02
C PHE A 28 17.95 13.65 -4.24
N LEU A 29 17.96 12.87 -3.15
CA LEU A 29 16.76 12.64 -2.33
C LEU A 29 16.39 13.82 -1.42
N LYS A 30 17.32 14.76 -1.21
CA LYS A 30 17.02 15.98 -0.44
C LYS A 30 15.96 16.81 -1.16
N PRO A 31 14.82 17.17 -0.50
CA PRO A 31 13.84 18.07 -1.10
C PRO A 31 14.46 19.42 -1.49
N SER A 32 13.96 19.99 -2.59
CA SER A 32 14.35 21.32 -3.04
C SER A 32 13.65 22.39 -2.19
N ASP A 33 14.37 23.42 -1.78
CA ASP A 33 13.80 24.53 -1.00
C ASP A 33 12.88 25.44 -1.85
N THR A 34 13.08 25.45 -3.15
CA THR A 34 12.28 26.19 -4.14
C THR A 34 11.91 25.28 -5.29
N LEU A 35 10.89 25.66 -6.06
CA LEU A 35 10.43 24.88 -7.22
C LEU A 35 11.55 24.63 -8.23
N ASN A 36 11.94 23.36 -8.36
CA ASN A 36 12.90 22.88 -9.36
C ASN A 36 12.16 22.33 -10.57
N GLN A 37 12.11 23.10 -11.64
CA GLN A 37 11.38 22.77 -12.87
C GLN A 37 11.87 21.46 -13.53
N LYS A 38 13.18 21.15 -13.44
CA LYS A 38 13.72 19.89 -14.00
C LYS A 38 13.18 18.71 -13.21
N ARG A 39 13.23 18.78 -11.86
CA ARG A 39 12.66 17.71 -10.99
C ARG A 39 11.16 17.55 -11.22
N LEU A 40 10.41 18.65 -11.29
CA LEU A 40 8.98 18.61 -11.54
C LEU A 40 8.66 17.94 -12.89
N LYS A 41 9.34 18.35 -13.96
CA LYS A 41 9.16 17.74 -15.29
C LYS A 41 9.51 16.27 -15.30
N THR A 42 10.63 15.87 -14.69
CA THR A 42 11.03 14.46 -14.57
C THR A 42 9.98 13.66 -13.77
N LEU A 43 9.50 14.22 -12.66
CA LEU A 43 8.46 13.59 -11.84
C LEU A 43 7.19 13.31 -12.64
N VAL A 44 6.64 14.34 -13.29
CA VAL A 44 5.39 14.21 -14.08
C VAL A 44 5.55 13.17 -15.20
N ILE A 45 6.67 13.21 -15.93
CA ILE A 45 6.95 12.22 -16.99
C ILE A 45 7.04 10.80 -16.38
N SER A 46 7.72 10.65 -15.23
CA SER A 46 7.87 9.36 -14.57
C SER A 46 6.53 8.83 -14.04
N GLU A 47 5.70 9.69 -13.42
CA GLU A 47 4.37 9.31 -12.92
C GLU A 47 3.46 8.86 -14.07
N VAL A 48 3.44 9.58 -15.18
CA VAL A 48 2.67 9.20 -16.38
C VAL A 48 3.20 7.88 -16.95
N ALA A 49 4.51 7.73 -17.10
CA ALA A 49 5.11 6.53 -17.67
C ALA A 49 4.86 5.29 -16.78
N ILE A 50 5.11 5.42 -15.47
CA ILE A 50 4.89 4.33 -14.50
C ILE A 50 3.40 4.02 -14.40
N GLY A 51 2.53 5.04 -14.28
CA GLY A 51 1.08 4.86 -14.23
C GLY A 51 0.55 4.15 -15.46
N SER A 52 0.95 4.57 -16.65
CA SER A 52 0.56 3.92 -17.92
C SER A 52 1.07 2.47 -17.99
N ALA A 53 2.33 2.24 -17.64
CA ALA A 53 2.90 0.88 -17.61
C ALA A 53 2.17 -0.02 -16.61
N THR A 54 1.80 0.52 -15.44
CA THR A 54 1.03 -0.22 -14.43
C THR A 54 -0.38 -0.53 -14.94
N LEU A 55 -1.09 0.42 -15.55
CA LEU A 55 -2.41 0.17 -16.14
C LEU A 55 -2.35 -0.89 -17.25
N ILE A 56 -1.31 -0.86 -18.10
CA ILE A 56 -1.08 -1.90 -19.12
C ILE A 56 -0.85 -3.26 -18.45
N GLY A 57 -0.01 -3.30 -17.41
CA GLY A 57 0.27 -4.53 -16.65
C GLY A 57 -1.00 -5.09 -15.98
N LEU A 58 -1.80 -4.23 -15.34
CA LEU A 58 -3.08 -4.61 -14.76
C LEU A 58 -4.05 -5.14 -15.84
N ASN A 59 -4.09 -4.50 -17.00
CA ASN A 59 -4.90 -4.99 -18.10
C ASN A 59 -4.51 -6.42 -18.52
N GLN A 60 -3.23 -6.77 -18.53
CA GLN A 60 -2.77 -8.13 -18.83
C GLN A 60 -3.12 -9.13 -17.73
N ILE A 61 -3.05 -8.71 -16.48
CA ILE A 61 -3.24 -9.60 -15.32
C ILE A 61 -4.73 -9.87 -15.03
N TRP A 62 -5.60 -8.87 -15.23
CA TRP A 62 -7.03 -8.95 -14.88
C TRP A 62 -7.97 -9.03 -16.05
N TYR A 63 -7.70 -8.34 -17.18
CA TYR A 63 -8.73 -8.14 -18.21
C TYR A 63 -8.45 -8.86 -19.54
N ALA A 64 -7.18 -9.23 -19.82
CA ALA A 64 -6.80 -9.76 -21.14
C ALA A 64 -7.54 -11.04 -21.52
N ASP A 65 -7.89 -11.89 -20.57
CA ASP A 65 -8.54 -13.18 -20.78
C ASP A 65 -10.09 -13.06 -20.83
N TYR A 66 -10.65 -11.86 -20.67
CA TYR A 66 -12.09 -11.65 -20.60
C TYR A 66 -12.61 -10.77 -21.73
N SER A 67 -13.85 -11.03 -22.15
CA SER A 67 -14.53 -10.25 -23.17
C SER A 67 -14.78 -8.81 -22.70
N ARG A 68 -14.77 -7.88 -23.62
CA ARG A 68 -15.21 -6.51 -23.36
C ARG A 68 -16.73 -6.39 -23.49
N SER A 69 -17.30 -5.46 -22.74
CA SER A 69 -18.71 -5.09 -22.78
C SER A 69 -18.88 -3.58 -23.03
N ASN A 70 -20.13 -3.14 -23.20
CA ASN A 70 -20.44 -1.72 -23.05
C ASN A 70 -20.21 -1.31 -21.60
N PHE A 71 -19.83 -0.04 -21.39
CA PHE A 71 -19.62 0.50 -20.06
C PHE A 71 -20.85 0.32 -19.17
N HIS A 72 -20.65 -0.25 -17.98
CA HIS A 72 -21.72 -0.47 -17.02
C HIS A 72 -21.22 -0.38 -15.58
N PHE A 73 -22.16 -0.14 -14.67
CA PHE A 73 -21.95 -0.19 -13.24
C PHE A 73 -22.50 -1.48 -12.65
N ILE A 74 -21.84 -1.98 -11.62
CA ILE A 74 -22.31 -3.08 -10.78
C ILE A 74 -22.36 -2.68 -9.31
N ASN A 75 -23.04 -3.47 -8.52
CA ASN A 75 -23.02 -3.38 -7.07
C ASN A 75 -22.30 -4.61 -6.49
N ASP A 76 -21.02 -4.48 -6.31
CA ASP A 76 -20.10 -5.49 -5.75
C ASP A 76 -19.84 -5.32 -4.24
N ASN A 77 -20.62 -4.46 -3.57
CA ASN A 77 -20.42 -4.17 -2.14
C ASN A 77 -20.51 -5.40 -1.21
N ALA A 78 -21.12 -6.48 -1.65
CA ALA A 78 -21.17 -7.75 -0.90
C ALA A 78 -20.00 -8.68 -1.22
N GLU A 79 -19.25 -8.40 -2.28
CA GLU A 79 -18.18 -9.29 -2.75
C GLU A 79 -16.94 -9.25 -1.85
N TRP A 80 -16.21 -10.35 -1.87
CA TRP A 80 -14.92 -10.52 -1.16
C TRP A 80 -14.93 -10.05 0.30
N LEU A 81 -16.10 -10.01 0.95
CA LEU A 81 -16.30 -9.47 2.30
C LEU A 81 -15.70 -8.06 2.46
N GLN A 82 -15.75 -7.22 1.43
CA GLN A 82 -15.24 -5.84 1.35
C GLN A 82 -13.70 -5.71 1.45
N MET A 83 -12.94 -6.79 1.28
CA MET A 83 -11.47 -6.73 1.25
C MET A 83 -10.97 -5.87 0.09
N ASP A 84 -11.65 -5.92 -1.03
CA ASP A 84 -11.44 -5.08 -2.19
C ASP A 84 -11.53 -3.58 -1.84
N LYS A 85 -12.62 -3.17 -1.18
CA LYS A 85 -12.83 -1.79 -0.73
C LYS A 85 -11.71 -1.32 0.23
N ALA A 86 -11.24 -2.21 1.11
CA ALA A 86 -10.11 -1.91 1.98
C ALA A 86 -8.81 -1.70 1.16
N GLY A 87 -8.63 -2.48 0.09
CA GLY A 87 -7.54 -2.33 -0.87
C GLY A 87 -7.58 -0.98 -1.60
N HIS A 88 -8.76 -0.55 -2.03
CA HIS A 88 -8.99 0.75 -2.67
C HIS A 88 -8.66 1.92 -1.72
N VAL A 89 -9.11 1.88 -0.46
CA VAL A 89 -8.75 2.89 0.56
C VAL A 89 -7.25 2.95 0.78
N PHE A 90 -6.60 1.78 0.97
CA PHE A 90 -5.15 1.68 1.17
C PHE A 90 -4.37 2.26 -0.02
N SER A 91 -4.71 1.81 -1.23
CA SER A 91 -4.00 2.20 -2.45
C SER A 91 -4.17 3.68 -2.77
N SER A 92 -5.39 4.21 -2.66
CA SER A 92 -5.68 5.63 -2.89
C SER A 92 -4.94 6.53 -1.90
N TYR A 93 -4.92 6.17 -0.61
CA TYR A 93 -4.16 6.89 0.41
C TYR A 93 -2.66 6.92 0.09
N HIS A 94 -2.05 5.75 -0.18
CA HIS A 94 -0.60 5.67 -0.38
C HIS A 94 -0.12 6.28 -1.68
N LEU A 95 -0.84 6.12 -2.79
CA LEU A 95 -0.53 6.81 -4.04
C LEU A 95 -0.61 8.33 -3.86
N GLY A 96 -1.63 8.82 -3.15
CA GLY A 96 -1.73 10.24 -2.82
C GLY A 96 -0.60 10.73 -1.90
N TYR A 97 -0.25 9.95 -0.88
CA TYR A 97 0.86 10.24 0.03
C TYR A 97 2.21 10.32 -0.72
N PHE A 98 2.48 9.34 -1.59
CA PHE A 98 3.72 9.33 -2.38
C PHE A 98 3.75 10.45 -3.42
N GLY A 99 2.64 10.73 -4.11
CA GLY A 99 2.54 11.85 -5.05
C GLY A 99 2.79 13.21 -4.39
N ALA A 100 2.19 13.44 -3.21
CA ALA A 100 2.43 14.66 -2.44
C ALA A 100 3.90 14.81 -1.99
N ASN A 101 4.53 13.71 -1.51
CA ASN A 101 5.94 13.71 -1.13
C ASN A 101 6.87 13.91 -2.34
N ALA A 102 6.52 13.35 -3.49
CA ALA A 102 7.28 13.52 -4.73
C ALA A 102 7.21 14.98 -5.23
N LEU A 103 6.03 15.61 -5.16
CA LEU A 103 5.91 17.06 -5.42
C LEU A 103 6.69 17.89 -4.40
N LYS A 104 6.68 17.53 -3.12
CA LYS A 104 7.51 18.16 -2.09
C LYS A 104 9.00 18.04 -2.42
N TRP A 105 9.46 16.88 -2.90
CA TRP A 105 10.83 16.69 -3.35
C TRP A 105 11.22 17.63 -4.50
N SER A 106 10.29 17.95 -5.40
CA SER A 106 10.52 18.93 -6.48
C SER A 106 10.53 20.39 -6.00
N GLY A 107 10.17 20.67 -4.74
CA GLY A 107 9.99 22.01 -4.19
C GLY A 107 8.67 22.67 -4.58
N ALA A 108 7.68 21.90 -5.01
CA ALA A 108 6.35 22.39 -5.33
C ALA A 108 5.64 22.92 -4.08
N SER A 109 4.74 23.89 -4.25
CA SER A 109 3.98 24.52 -3.18
C SER A 109 3.13 23.51 -2.42
N ARG A 110 2.81 23.80 -1.15
CA ARG A 110 1.90 22.97 -0.35
C ARG A 110 0.54 22.77 -1.02
N ASN A 111 0.01 23.81 -1.65
CA ASN A 111 -1.26 23.70 -2.37
C ASN A 111 -1.16 22.72 -3.54
N SER A 112 -0.06 22.75 -4.27
CA SER A 112 0.19 21.76 -5.34
C SER A 112 0.30 20.34 -4.80
N GLN A 113 1.00 20.16 -3.67
CA GLN A 113 1.10 18.86 -3.01
C GLN A 113 -0.28 18.32 -2.59
N LEU A 114 -1.15 19.18 -2.02
CA LEU A 114 -2.49 18.80 -1.58
C LEU A 114 -3.48 18.60 -2.73
N ILE A 115 -3.38 19.36 -3.81
CA ILE A 115 -4.34 19.27 -4.92
C ILE A 115 -3.92 18.18 -5.91
N TYR A 116 -2.70 18.23 -6.41
CA TYR A 116 -2.26 17.31 -7.48
C TYR A 116 -1.63 16.04 -6.92
N GLY A 117 -0.77 16.15 -5.89
CA GLY A 117 -0.10 14.99 -5.33
C GLY A 117 -1.05 14.07 -4.60
N SER A 118 -1.90 14.61 -3.70
CA SER A 118 -2.78 13.79 -2.88
C SER A 118 -3.92 13.13 -3.67
N THR A 119 -4.29 13.67 -4.84
CA THR A 119 -5.35 13.10 -5.68
C THR A 119 -4.82 12.11 -6.72
N LEU A 120 -3.50 11.87 -6.79
CA LEU A 120 -2.91 10.91 -7.73
C LEU A 120 -3.52 9.52 -7.59
N GLY A 121 -3.73 9.05 -6.35
CA GLY A 121 -4.35 7.76 -6.08
C GLY A 121 -5.80 7.70 -6.56
N LEU A 122 -6.58 8.72 -6.26
CA LEU A 122 -7.97 8.83 -6.75
C LEU A 122 -8.03 8.81 -8.28
N ALA A 123 -7.16 9.56 -8.96
CA ALA A 123 -7.12 9.61 -10.42
C ALA A 123 -6.73 8.26 -11.03
N PHE A 124 -5.70 7.62 -10.49
CA PHE A 124 -5.22 6.32 -10.97
C PHE A 124 -6.29 5.23 -10.79
N LEU A 125 -6.88 5.12 -9.59
CA LEU A 125 -7.90 4.10 -9.31
C LEU A 125 -9.21 4.39 -10.03
N THR A 126 -9.55 5.65 -10.31
CA THR A 126 -10.67 5.96 -11.20
C THR A 126 -10.43 5.44 -12.62
N ALA A 127 -9.19 5.46 -13.11
CA ALA A 127 -8.87 4.84 -14.41
C ALA A 127 -9.02 3.30 -14.36
N VAL A 128 -8.73 2.66 -13.22
CA VAL A 128 -9.02 1.22 -13.02
C VAL A 128 -10.52 0.96 -13.09
N GLU A 129 -11.35 1.75 -12.39
CA GLU A 129 -12.82 1.63 -12.45
C GLU A 129 -13.38 1.78 -13.87
N VAL A 130 -12.72 2.60 -14.71
CA VAL A 130 -13.09 2.71 -16.12
C VAL A 130 -12.79 1.40 -16.86
N PHE A 131 -11.68 0.72 -16.55
CA PHE A 131 -11.39 -0.59 -17.15
C PHE A 131 -12.39 -1.66 -16.69
N ASP A 132 -12.73 -1.66 -15.39
CA ASP A 132 -13.75 -2.54 -14.84
C ASP A 132 -15.10 -2.32 -15.54
N GLY A 133 -15.49 -1.07 -15.74
CA GLY A 133 -16.73 -0.71 -16.43
C GLY A 133 -16.85 -1.23 -17.87
N TYR A 134 -15.74 -1.47 -18.55
CA TYR A 134 -15.72 -2.05 -19.91
C TYR A 134 -15.46 -3.56 -19.94
N SER A 135 -15.31 -4.23 -18.81
CA SER A 135 -15.12 -5.67 -18.74
C SER A 135 -16.47 -6.39 -18.63
N ALA A 136 -16.63 -7.51 -19.34
CA ALA A 136 -17.85 -8.32 -19.23
C ALA A 136 -17.97 -9.06 -17.89
N ASN A 137 -16.85 -9.24 -17.17
CA ASN A 137 -16.80 -9.98 -15.90
C ASN A 137 -16.85 -9.08 -14.68
N TRP A 138 -16.54 -7.80 -14.84
CA TRP A 138 -16.58 -6.77 -13.80
C TRP A 138 -17.49 -5.64 -14.27
N GLY A 139 -17.54 -4.58 -13.56
CA GLY A 139 -18.21 -3.33 -13.85
C GLY A 139 -17.67 -2.24 -12.95
N ALA A 140 -17.82 -0.99 -13.32
CA ALA A 140 -17.45 0.11 -12.43
C ALA A 140 -18.28 0.05 -11.14
N SER A 141 -17.66 0.29 -9.99
CA SER A 141 -18.33 0.20 -8.70
C SER A 141 -18.40 1.57 -7.99
N TRP A 142 -19.59 1.98 -7.60
CA TRP A 142 -19.75 3.15 -6.71
C TRP A 142 -19.11 2.91 -5.34
N GLY A 143 -19.06 1.65 -4.88
CA GLY A 143 -18.36 1.27 -3.65
C GLY A 143 -16.86 1.54 -3.72
N ASP A 144 -16.23 1.21 -4.84
CA ASP A 144 -14.79 1.41 -5.06
C ASP A 144 -14.46 2.89 -5.27
N ILE A 145 -15.32 3.62 -6.00
CA ILE A 145 -15.18 5.07 -6.10
C ILE A 145 -15.26 5.72 -4.71
N ALA A 146 -16.21 5.31 -3.86
CA ALA A 146 -16.33 5.83 -2.50
C ALA A 146 -15.12 5.44 -1.63
N ALA A 147 -14.57 4.23 -1.79
CA ALA A 147 -13.35 3.78 -1.12
C ALA A 147 -12.13 4.59 -1.56
N ASN A 148 -11.99 4.87 -2.87
CA ASN A 148 -10.95 5.72 -3.43
C ASN A 148 -10.99 7.14 -2.87
N VAL A 149 -12.18 7.74 -2.83
CA VAL A 149 -12.40 9.05 -2.21
C VAL A 149 -12.06 9.02 -0.72
N SER A 150 -12.43 7.96 -0.01
CA SER A 150 -12.18 7.83 1.44
C SER A 150 -10.69 7.75 1.75
N GLY A 151 -9.89 7.01 0.97
CA GLY A 151 -8.44 6.94 1.13
C GLY A 151 -7.76 8.29 0.90
N THR A 152 -8.14 8.99 -0.18
CA THR A 152 -7.66 10.36 -0.45
C THR A 152 -8.09 11.33 0.65
N ALA A 153 -9.35 11.27 1.09
CA ALA A 153 -9.87 12.14 2.16
C ALA A 153 -9.17 11.89 3.50
N LEU A 154 -8.84 10.63 3.82
CA LEU A 154 -8.07 10.28 5.02
C LEU A 154 -6.69 10.95 5.01
N TYR A 155 -6.00 10.98 3.86
CA TYR A 155 -4.72 11.66 3.72
C TYR A 155 -4.88 13.19 3.85
N VAL A 156 -5.76 13.78 3.04
CA VAL A 156 -5.93 15.23 2.94
C VAL A 156 -6.42 15.84 4.25
N SER A 157 -7.39 15.21 4.91
CA SER A 157 -7.92 15.71 6.19
C SER A 157 -6.84 15.81 7.26
N GLN A 158 -5.96 14.82 7.36
CA GLN A 158 -4.86 14.84 8.31
C GLN A 158 -3.84 15.94 8.00
N GLU A 159 -3.51 16.15 6.71
CA GLU A 159 -2.65 17.24 6.29
C GLU A 159 -3.25 18.62 6.60
N LEU A 160 -4.56 18.78 6.42
CA LEU A 160 -5.23 20.04 6.73
C LEU A 160 -5.33 20.31 8.23
N LEU A 161 -5.74 19.30 9.01
CA LEU A 161 -5.99 19.44 10.45
C LEU A 161 -4.70 19.44 11.27
N TRP A 162 -3.76 18.56 10.96
CA TRP A 162 -2.59 18.28 11.80
C TRP A 162 -1.24 18.56 11.15
N LYS A 163 -1.21 18.71 9.82
CA LYS A 163 0.03 18.82 9.02
C LYS A 163 0.96 17.62 9.22
N GLU A 164 0.42 16.51 9.64
CA GLU A 164 1.10 15.22 9.80
C GLU A 164 0.11 14.06 9.67
N GLN A 165 0.61 12.91 9.25
CA GLN A 165 -0.18 11.68 9.19
C GLN A 165 -0.07 10.96 10.53
N ARG A 166 -1.15 10.95 11.32
CA ARG A 166 -1.24 10.31 12.64
C ARG A 166 -1.85 8.92 12.58
N ILE A 167 -2.68 8.69 11.56
CA ILE A 167 -3.36 7.43 11.27
C ILE A 167 -2.95 7.01 9.86
N VAL A 168 -2.24 5.90 9.74
CA VAL A 168 -1.69 5.42 8.46
C VAL A 168 -2.30 4.07 8.14
N PRO A 169 -2.94 3.91 6.97
CA PRO A 169 -3.29 2.59 6.46
C PRO A 169 -2.04 1.75 6.23
N LYS A 170 -2.05 0.50 6.67
CA LYS A 170 -0.95 -0.44 6.46
C LYS A 170 -1.46 -1.76 5.92
N PHE A 171 -0.55 -2.52 5.36
CA PHE A 171 -0.83 -3.79 4.70
C PHE A 171 0.06 -4.88 5.25
N SER A 172 -0.47 -6.07 5.36
CA SER A 172 0.28 -7.30 5.54
C SER A 172 -0.32 -8.42 4.70
N PHE A 173 0.50 -9.41 4.39
CA PHE A 173 0.12 -10.55 3.58
C PHE A 173 0.75 -11.84 4.11
N HIS A 174 -0.02 -12.91 4.10
CA HIS A 174 0.47 -14.26 4.32
C HIS A 174 -0.08 -15.21 3.25
N LYS A 175 0.67 -16.27 2.95
CA LYS A 175 0.22 -17.29 1.99
C LYS A 175 -0.93 -18.10 2.58
N THR A 176 -1.91 -18.39 1.73
CA THR A 176 -3.06 -19.21 2.08
C THR A 176 -3.13 -20.51 1.28
N PRO A 177 -3.85 -21.53 1.76
CA PRO A 177 -4.09 -22.72 0.95
C PRO A 177 -5.10 -22.48 -0.19
N TYR A 178 -5.88 -21.37 -0.13
CA TYR A 178 -6.94 -21.09 -1.10
C TYR A 178 -6.41 -20.79 -2.50
N ALA A 179 -5.26 -20.10 -2.60
CA ALA A 179 -4.64 -19.77 -3.86
C ALA A 179 -4.27 -21.02 -4.69
N SER A 180 -3.82 -22.10 -4.03
CA SER A 180 -3.53 -23.37 -4.71
C SER A 180 -4.77 -24.08 -5.24
N ALA A 181 -5.93 -23.87 -4.60
CA ALA A 181 -7.20 -24.43 -5.03
C ALA A 181 -7.79 -23.68 -6.24
N ARG A 182 -7.53 -22.39 -6.39
CA ARG A 182 -8.02 -21.55 -7.51
C ARG A 182 -6.96 -20.56 -8.02
N PRO A 183 -5.85 -21.03 -8.60
CA PRO A 183 -4.73 -20.17 -9.00
C PRO A 183 -5.10 -19.13 -10.04
N ASN A 184 -6.06 -19.43 -10.93
CA ASN A 184 -6.52 -18.47 -11.95
C ASN A 184 -7.22 -17.24 -11.38
N ILE A 185 -7.84 -17.36 -10.21
CA ILE A 185 -8.57 -16.25 -9.55
C ILE A 185 -7.73 -15.63 -8.43
N LEU A 186 -7.10 -16.48 -7.59
CA LEU A 186 -6.38 -16.04 -6.40
C LEU A 186 -4.87 -15.86 -6.63
N GLY A 187 -4.39 -16.12 -7.84
CA GLY A 187 -3.00 -15.96 -8.24
C GLY A 187 -2.18 -17.26 -8.22
N SER A 188 -1.42 -17.47 -9.29
CA SER A 188 -0.54 -18.63 -9.51
C SER A 188 0.87 -18.43 -8.95
N SER A 189 1.29 -17.18 -8.78
CA SER A 189 2.60 -16.77 -8.26
C SER A 189 2.46 -15.90 -7.01
N VAL A 190 3.53 -15.79 -6.21
CA VAL A 190 3.48 -14.96 -4.98
C VAL A 190 3.12 -13.51 -5.27
N PRO A 191 3.67 -12.83 -6.28
CA PRO A 191 3.22 -11.47 -6.63
C PRO A 191 1.72 -11.38 -6.99
N GLU A 192 1.20 -12.36 -7.73
CA GLU A 192 -0.23 -12.39 -8.04
C GLU A 192 -1.09 -12.66 -6.81
N GLN A 193 -0.66 -13.56 -5.91
CA GLN A 193 -1.37 -13.83 -4.65
C GLN A 193 -1.42 -12.60 -3.76
N ILE A 194 -0.34 -11.81 -3.67
CA ILE A 194 -0.34 -10.54 -2.93
C ILE A 194 -1.42 -9.59 -3.47
N LEU A 195 -1.68 -9.61 -4.78
CA LEU A 195 -2.65 -8.75 -5.43
C LEU A 195 -4.09 -9.32 -5.44
N LYS A 196 -4.24 -10.65 -5.56
CA LYS A 196 -5.53 -11.30 -5.85
C LYS A 196 -6.08 -12.13 -4.70
N ASP A 197 -5.22 -12.68 -3.81
CA ASP A 197 -5.69 -13.54 -2.71
C ASP A 197 -6.09 -12.71 -1.49
N TYR A 198 -7.31 -12.24 -1.50
CA TYR A 198 -7.88 -11.49 -0.38
C TYR A 198 -7.89 -12.25 0.94
N ASN A 199 -7.80 -13.60 0.94
CA ASN A 199 -7.71 -14.36 2.17
C ASN A 199 -6.38 -14.17 2.91
N GLY A 200 -5.31 -13.86 2.17
CA GLY A 200 -3.98 -13.62 2.75
C GLY A 200 -3.73 -12.18 3.14
N GLN A 201 -4.59 -11.27 2.72
CA GLN A 201 -4.42 -9.84 2.94
C GLN A 201 -5.02 -9.40 4.28
N THR A 202 -4.33 -8.50 4.96
CA THR A 202 -4.89 -7.78 6.12
C THR A 202 -4.59 -6.30 5.96
N TYR A 203 -5.64 -5.49 6.05
CA TYR A 203 -5.54 -4.03 6.02
C TYR A 203 -5.67 -3.47 7.43
N TRP A 204 -4.80 -2.55 7.77
CA TRP A 204 -4.66 -1.99 9.11
C TRP A 204 -4.84 -0.47 9.10
N LEU A 205 -5.43 0.07 10.14
CA LEU A 205 -5.34 1.48 10.50
C LEU A 205 -4.43 1.59 11.71
N SER A 206 -3.23 2.14 11.50
CA SER A 206 -2.17 2.26 12.51
C SER A 206 -2.10 3.70 13.00
N ALA A 207 -2.45 3.92 14.27
CA ALA A 207 -2.53 5.22 14.90
C ALA A 207 -1.33 5.47 15.83
N ASN A 208 -0.62 6.60 15.64
CA ASN A 208 0.54 6.96 16.43
C ASN A 208 0.12 7.51 17.79
N ILE A 209 0.40 6.78 18.85
CA ILE A 209 -0.03 7.12 20.22
C ILE A 209 0.59 8.45 20.67
N PHE A 210 1.89 8.67 20.39
CA PHE A 210 2.58 9.88 20.78
C PHE A 210 2.00 11.14 20.13
N SER A 211 1.58 11.06 18.87
CA SER A 211 0.99 12.20 18.14
C SER A 211 -0.32 12.69 18.77
N PHE A 212 -1.04 11.82 19.48
CA PHE A 212 -2.28 12.18 20.19
C PHE A 212 -2.04 12.53 21.66
N ALA A 213 -1.23 11.75 22.38
CA ALA A 213 -1.04 11.92 23.82
C ALA A 213 0.13 12.84 24.21
N LYS A 214 1.12 13.00 23.31
CA LYS A 214 2.33 13.84 23.49
C LYS A 214 3.04 13.68 24.85
N SER A 215 3.06 12.46 25.40
CA SER A 215 3.74 12.14 26.65
C SER A 215 5.19 11.76 26.40
N SER A 216 6.13 12.31 27.18
CA SER A 216 7.56 11.98 27.11
C SER A 216 7.87 10.51 27.45
N ARG A 217 6.94 9.79 28.08
CA ARG A 217 7.08 8.37 28.42
C ARG A 217 6.73 7.44 27.27
N ILE A 218 6.08 7.95 26.22
CA ILE A 218 5.64 7.15 25.07
C ILE A 218 6.68 7.30 23.97
N PRO A 219 7.25 6.20 23.44
CA PRO A 219 8.13 6.27 22.27
C PRO A 219 7.43 6.91 21.08
N LYS A 220 8.12 7.82 20.39
CA LYS A 220 7.54 8.55 19.24
C LYS A 220 7.08 7.63 18.11
N TRP A 221 7.70 6.47 17.98
CA TRP A 221 7.43 5.49 16.92
C TRP A 221 6.33 4.48 17.30
N LEU A 222 5.80 4.49 18.53
CA LEU A 222 4.84 3.48 18.97
C LEU A 222 3.43 3.79 18.46
N ASN A 223 2.85 2.82 17.77
CA ASN A 223 1.49 2.83 17.28
C ASN A 223 0.65 1.72 17.91
N VAL A 224 -0.64 1.94 17.88
CA VAL A 224 -1.68 0.91 18.02
C VAL A 224 -2.34 0.75 16.66
N ALA A 225 -2.59 -0.49 16.24
CA ALA A 225 -3.21 -0.79 14.96
C ALA A 225 -4.46 -1.66 15.13
N VAL A 226 -5.52 -1.30 14.43
CA VAL A 226 -6.69 -2.14 14.22
C VAL A 226 -6.66 -2.70 12.81
N GLY A 227 -6.88 -3.99 12.65
CA GLY A 227 -6.80 -4.69 11.38
C GLY A 227 -8.12 -5.29 10.96
N TYR A 228 -8.32 -5.39 9.66
CA TYR A 228 -9.42 -6.08 9.01
C TYR A 228 -8.89 -7.08 7.99
N GLY A 229 -9.35 -8.29 8.08
CA GLY A 229 -9.09 -9.38 7.16
C GLY A 229 -10.33 -10.23 6.96
N ALA A 230 -10.28 -11.13 6.00
CA ALA A 230 -11.32 -12.08 5.74
C ALA A 230 -10.72 -13.39 5.20
N GLU A 231 -11.37 -14.50 5.43
CA GLU A 231 -10.88 -15.82 5.04
C GLU A 231 -12.03 -16.72 4.59
N GLY A 232 -11.69 -17.81 3.87
CA GLY A 232 -12.67 -18.77 3.36
C GLY A 232 -13.28 -18.38 2.00
N MET A 233 -12.66 -17.43 1.29
CA MET A 233 -13.18 -16.89 0.02
C MET A 233 -12.44 -17.50 -1.16
N ILE A 234 -13.12 -18.28 -1.97
CA ILE A 234 -12.64 -18.81 -3.25
C ILE A 234 -13.29 -18.13 -4.46
N THR A 235 -14.32 -17.31 -4.21
CA THR A 235 -15.09 -16.52 -5.20
C THR A 235 -15.45 -15.16 -4.59
N GLY A 236 -15.90 -14.21 -5.41
CA GLY A 236 -16.40 -12.90 -4.95
C GLY A 236 -17.66 -13.02 -4.09
N SER A 237 -18.60 -13.90 -4.44
CA SER A 237 -19.90 -14.11 -3.77
C SER A 237 -20.12 -15.55 -3.30
N ASP A 238 -21.13 -15.78 -2.47
CA ASP A 238 -21.50 -17.13 -2.01
C ASP A 238 -22.25 -17.94 -3.07
N GLU A 239 -22.76 -17.32 -4.11
CA GLU A 239 -23.62 -17.98 -5.11
C GLU A 239 -22.89 -19.07 -5.92
N PHE A 240 -21.57 -18.99 -6.04
CA PHE A 240 -20.75 -19.94 -6.78
C PHE A 240 -20.12 -21.06 -5.95
N VAL A 241 -20.30 -21.06 -4.64
CA VAL A 241 -19.66 -22.05 -3.73
C VAL A 241 -20.18 -23.46 -3.97
N ASN A 242 -21.43 -23.62 -4.41
CA ASN A 242 -22.06 -24.93 -4.64
C ASN A 242 -21.52 -25.70 -5.88
N ALA A 243 -20.77 -25.06 -6.74
CA ALA A 243 -20.23 -25.66 -7.96
C ALA A 243 -18.80 -26.22 -7.85
N ILE A 244 -18.08 -25.91 -6.76
CA ILE A 244 -16.67 -26.28 -6.59
C ILE A 244 -16.52 -27.04 -5.28
N PHE A 245 -16.10 -28.29 -5.38
CA PHE A 245 -15.85 -29.22 -4.29
C PHE A 245 -14.74 -28.74 -3.32
N LEU A 246 -15.05 -27.81 -2.44
CA LEU A 246 -14.32 -27.61 -1.20
C LEU A 246 -15.36 -27.68 -0.07
N PRO A 247 -15.44 -28.80 0.67
CA PRO A 247 -16.25 -28.85 1.85
C PRO A 247 -15.69 -27.85 2.85
N GLU A 248 -16.54 -26.95 3.34
CA GLU A 248 -16.31 -26.10 4.51
C GLU A 248 -15.46 -24.81 4.40
N SER A 249 -15.34 -24.16 3.26
CA SER A 249 -14.86 -22.78 3.29
C SER A 249 -15.97 -21.80 3.70
N LYS A 250 -16.35 -21.85 4.98
CA LYS A 250 -17.28 -20.86 5.52
C LYS A 250 -16.57 -19.52 5.58
N ARG A 251 -17.04 -18.56 4.80
CA ARG A 251 -16.50 -17.19 4.77
C ARG A 251 -16.67 -16.54 6.14
N TYR A 252 -15.64 -15.87 6.63
CA TYR A 252 -15.71 -15.11 7.87
C TYR A 252 -14.77 -13.91 7.84
N ARG A 253 -15.19 -12.86 8.56
CA ARG A 253 -14.37 -11.67 8.80
C ARG A 253 -13.45 -11.87 9.99
N GLN A 254 -12.31 -11.22 9.95
CA GLN A 254 -11.32 -11.21 11.01
C GLN A 254 -11.02 -9.77 11.39
N PHE A 255 -11.04 -9.49 12.69
CA PHE A 255 -10.67 -8.21 13.24
C PHE A 255 -9.46 -8.39 14.14
N TYR A 256 -8.56 -7.43 14.08
CA TYR A 256 -7.29 -7.52 14.78
C TYR A 256 -7.04 -6.27 15.60
N LEU A 257 -6.41 -6.45 16.76
CA LEU A 257 -5.83 -5.39 17.57
C LEU A 257 -4.37 -5.72 17.83
N SER A 258 -3.45 -4.81 17.47
CA SER A 258 -2.02 -5.06 17.51
C SER A 258 -1.24 -3.81 17.91
N LEU A 259 -0.03 -3.99 18.38
CA LEU A 259 0.98 -2.93 18.37
C LEU A 259 1.56 -2.78 16.96
N ASP A 260 2.12 -1.60 16.67
CA ASP A 260 2.80 -1.33 15.41
C ASP A 260 3.88 -0.25 15.57
N VAL A 261 4.65 -0.04 14.51
CA VAL A 261 5.76 0.92 14.50
C VAL A 261 5.53 1.94 13.39
N ASP A 262 5.51 3.22 13.73
CA ASP A 262 5.62 4.29 12.72
C ASP A 262 7.09 4.50 12.35
N LEU A 263 7.48 3.93 11.24
CA LEU A 263 8.86 4.02 10.73
C LEU A 263 9.25 5.47 10.39
N THR A 264 8.30 6.33 10.06
CA THR A 264 8.58 7.75 9.73
C THR A 264 8.97 8.59 10.95
N LYS A 265 8.70 8.08 12.18
CA LYS A 265 9.08 8.72 13.44
C LYS A 265 10.46 8.29 13.94
N ILE A 266 11.15 7.39 13.24
CA ILE A 266 12.53 7.01 13.52
C ILE A 266 13.45 8.10 13.00
N GLU A 267 14.21 8.72 13.91
CA GLU A 267 15.09 9.84 13.59
C GLU A 267 16.32 9.35 12.80
N THR A 268 16.57 9.97 11.67
CA THR A 268 17.76 9.72 10.84
C THR A 268 18.19 11.00 10.13
N LYS A 269 19.51 11.14 9.94
CA LYS A 269 20.10 12.24 9.16
C LYS A 269 20.19 11.91 7.66
N SER A 270 20.06 10.64 7.28
CA SER A 270 20.16 10.19 5.89
C SER A 270 18.81 10.34 5.19
N HIS A 271 18.77 11.06 4.08
CA HIS A 271 17.60 11.16 3.22
C HIS A 271 17.25 9.82 2.56
N PHE A 272 18.25 9.01 2.26
CA PHE A 272 18.04 7.67 1.72
C PHE A 272 17.31 6.77 2.73
N VAL A 273 17.81 6.69 3.97
CA VAL A 273 17.16 5.91 5.04
C VAL A 273 15.76 6.44 5.31
N LYS A 274 15.58 7.77 5.36
CA LYS A 274 14.27 8.40 5.54
C LYS A 274 13.29 8.00 4.43
N THR A 275 13.74 7.95 3.18
CA THR A 275 12.91 7.53 2.05
C THR A 275 12.52 6.07 2.18
N LEU A 276 13.45 5.17 2.53
CA LEU A 276 13.15 3.77 2.79
C LEU A 276 12.14 3.59 3.92
N LEU A 277 12.35 4.26 5.06
CA LEU A 277 11.42 4.21 6.19
C LEU A 277 10.03 4.73 5.81
N THR A 278 9.96 5.74 4.95
CA THR A 278 8.69 6.28 4.43
C THR A 278 7.96 5.27 3.55
N VAL A 279 8.66 4.60 2.64
CA VAL A 279 8.07 3.58 1.74
C VAL A 279 7.62 2.36 2.54
N PHE A 280 8.50 1.83 3.40
CA PHE A 280 8.19 0.63 4.19
C PHE A 280 7.18 0.89 5.31
N ASN A 281 6.86 2.15 5.63
CA ASN A 281 5.81 2.47 6.61
C ASN A 281 4.40 2.07 6.15
N SER A 282 4.21 1.74 4.89
CA SER A 282 2.97 1.15 4.36
C SER A 282 2.77 -0.31 4.78
N ILE A 283 3.82 -0.96 5.30
CA ILE A 283 3.79 -2.36 5.71
C ILE A 283 3.63 -2.45 7.22
N LYS A 284 2.74 -3.35 7.67
CA LYS A 284 2.57 -3.66 9.10
C LYS A 284 3.83 -4.33 9.63
N ILE A 285 4.33 -3.84 10.76
CA ILE A 285 5.46 -4.50 11.43
C ILE A 285 4.92 -5.65 12.29
N PRO A 286 5.51 -6.86 12.20
CA PRO A 286 5.11 -8.00 13.01
C PRO A 286 5.11 -7.67 14.51
N ALA A 287 4.00 -7.95 15.18
CA ALA A 287 3.84 -7.61 16.61
C ALA A 287 2.82 -8.55 17.28
N PRO A 288 2.77 -8.58 18.62
CA PRO A 288 1.72 -9.26 19.36
C PRO A 288 0.34 -8.76 18.95
N THR A 289 -0.57 -9.70 18.64
CA THR A 289 -1.85 -9.38 18.03
C THR A 289 -2.98 -10.22 18.61
N PHE A 290 -4.09 -9.57 18.93
CA PHE A 290 -5.36 -10.22 19.21
C PHE A 290 -6.19 -10.30 17.93
N GLU A 291 -6.63 -11.50 17.59
CA GLU A 291 -7.57 -11.79 16.51
C GLU A 291 -8.95 -12.09 17.08
N ILE A 292 -10.00 -11.52 16.49
CA ILE A 292 -11.39 -11.79 16.77
C ILE A 292 -12.03 -12.25 15.46
N LYS A 293 -12.43 -13.52 15.38
CA LYS A 293 -13.15 -14.05 14.22
C LYS A 293 -14.63 -13.69 14.27
N GLY A 294 -15.27 -13.53 13.13
CA GLY A 294 -16.70 -13.25 13.04
C GLY A 294 -17.60 -14.28 13.76
N SER A 295 -17.07 -15.45 14.09
CA SER A 295 -17.73 -16.45 14.94
C SER A 295 -17.66 -16.15 16.45
N GLY A 296 -17.03 -15.04 16.86
CA GLY A 296 -16.78 -14.69 18.26
C GLY A 296 -15.58 -15.41 18.88
N ARG A 297 -14.88 -16.28 18.14
CA ARG A 297 -13.65 -16.93 18.64
C ARG A 297 -12.51 -15.93 18.64
N THR A 298 -11.76 -15.89 19.74
CA THR A 298 -10.56 -15.06 19.89
C THR A 298 -9.30 -15.90 19.85
N LYS A 299 -8.23 -15.34 19.31
CA LYS A 299 -6.90 -15.94 19.29
C LYS A 299 -5.85 -14.88 19.57
N PHE A 300 -4.85 -15.25 20.36
CA PHE A 300 -3.67 -14.41 20.56
C PHE A 300 -2.51 -14.97 19.74
N HIS A 301 -1.84 -14.07 19.00
CA HIS A 301 -0.63 -14.35 18.25
C HIS A 301 0.51 -13.60 18.91
N PHE A 302 1.60 -14.30 19.29
CA PHE A 302 2.81 -13.66 19.80
C PHE A 302 3.47 -12.77 18.74
N LEU A 303 3.37 -13.18 17.50
CA LEU A 303 3.84 -12.43 16.33
C LEU A 303 2.86 -12.66 15.18
N TYR A 304 2.26 -11.60 14.69
CA TYR A 304 1.36 -11.62 13.53
C TYR A 304 1.80 -10.55 12.52
N PHE A 305 1.76 -10.95 11.27
CA PHE A 305 2.15 -10.11 10.13
C PHE A 305 1.04 -10.06 9.10
#